data_90882150696442adfaea5ae2e3a9b4fb
#
_entry.id   90882150696442adfaea5ae2e3a9b4fb
#
_cell.length_a   1.000
_cell.length_b   1.000
_cell.length_c   1.000
_cell.angle_alpha   90.00
_cell.angle_beta   90.00
_cell.angle_gamma   90.00
#
_symmetry.space_group_name_H-M   'P 1'
#
loop_
_entity.id
_entity.type
_entity.pdbx_description
1 polymer ?
#
loop_
_entity_poly.entity_id
_entity_poly.type
_entity_poly.pdbx_seq_one_letter_code
_entity_poly.pdbx_strand_id
1 'polypeptide(L)'
;PGKYLGGMTTGGLGMTDIGNKYAVTGLARLFYRHIGKHYNKFEQWTFPPSVATKVINQFVEAGDLNVLYNRRIISSVVENKNIKAITLESSKESDTKSLIEVHAKQFIDCSYEGDLMAKSGVSYTTGRESNAEYGETLNGVQISYWHQFPDGIDPYKIEGDSTSGLCWGINNNTLKDKGS
;
A
#
# COMPACT_ATOMS: atom_id res chain seq x y z
N PRO A 1 0.90 -10.03 2.09
CA PRO A 1 0.40 -10.60 3.35
C PRO A 1 1.56 -11.13 4.20
N GLY A 2 1.62 -10.69 5.44
CA GLY A 2 2.75 -10.94 6.33
C GLY A 2 2.33 -11.28 7.75
N LYS A 3 3.34 -11.26 8.62
CA LYS A 3 3.19 -11.52 10.07
C LYS A 3 3.12 -10.23 10.91
N TYR A 4 3.08 -9.07 10.26
CA TYR A 4 3.04 -7.77 10.93
C TYR A 4 1.81 -6.98 10.45
N LEU A 5 1.25 -6.18 11.37
CA LEU A 5 0.20 -5.22 11.09
C LEU A 5 0.80 -3.81 10.92
N GLY A 6 0.06 -2.93 10.25
CA GLY A 6 0.42 -1.51 10.15
C GLY A 6 1.16 -1.12 8.87
N GLY A 7 1.34 -2.06 7.93
CA GLY A 7 1.88 -1.77 6.59
C GLY A 7 3.21 -1.01 6.64
N MET A 8 3.32 0.07 5.87
CA MET A 8 4.53 0.90 5.80
C MET A 8 4.89 1.53 7.15
N THR A 9 3.91 1.88 7.96
CA THR A 9 4.11 2.51 9.28
C THR A 9 4.93 1.64 10.24
N THR A 10 4.74 0.32 10.17
CA THR A 10 5.49 -0.66 10.98
C THR A 10 6.60 -1.35 10.19
N GLY A 11 6.63 -1.18 8.88
CA GLY A 11 7.54 -1.85 7.96
C GLY A 11 8.86 -1.10 7.68
N GLY A 12 9.04 0.11 8.22
CA GLY A 12 10.30 0.83 8.04
C GLY A 12 10.20 2.33 7.82
N LEU A 13 9.06 2.84 7.35
CA LEU A 13 8.86 4.29 7.25
C LEU A 13 8.64 4.88 8.64
N GLY A 14 9.69 5.34 9.27
CA GLY A 14 9.64 5.90 10.61
C GLY A 14 9.17 7.36 10.67
N MET A 15 8.80 7.93 9.55
CA MET A 15 8.33 9.31 9.43
C MET A 15 7.03 9.34 8.64
N THR A 16 6.06 10.09 9.15
CA THR A 16 4.79 10.31 8.47
C THR A 16 4.88 11.56 7.60
N ASP A 17 4.48 11.45 6.34
CA ASP A 17 4.29 12.60 5.47
C ASP A 17 3.10 13.42 5.98
N ILE A 18 3.42 14.53 6.64
CA ILE A 18 2.43 15.36 7.29
C ILE A 18 2.29 16.67 6.52
N GLY A 19 1.17 16.84 5.84
CA GLY A 19 0.76 18.17 5.39
C GLY A 19 0.19 18.97 6.58
N ASN A 20 -1.12 18.92 6.74
CA ASN A 20 -1.80 19.53 7.87
C ASN A 20 -2.13 18.46 8.94
N LYS A 21 -1.31 18.37 9.99
CA LYS A 21 -1.54 17.42 11.09
C LYS A 21 -2.87 17.62 11.82
N TYR A 22 -3.45 18.81 11.76
CA TYR A 22 -4.74 19.09 12.39
C TYR A 22 -5.92 18.46 11.65
N ALA A 23 -5.74 18.11 10.39
CA ALA A 23 -6.73 17.36 9.63
C ALA A 23 -6.79 15.87 10.02
N VAL A 24 -5.75 15.35 10.68
CA VAL A 24 -5.72 13.97 11.16
C VAL A 24 -6.57 13.85 12.42
N THR A 25 -7.60 13.01 12.39
CA THR A 25 -8.58 12.84 13.48
C THR A 25 -8.80 11.38 13.83
N GLY A 26 -9.68 11.11 14.80
CA GLY A 26 -10.13 9.76 15.15
C GLY A 26 -9.00 8.84 15.62
N LEU A 27 -9.08 7.59 15.21
CA LEU A 27 -8.10 6.56 15.59
C LEU A 27 -6.69 6.86 15.06
N ALA A 28 -6.57 7.47 13.88
CA ALA A 28 -5.27 7.88 13.36
C ALA A 28 -4.59 8.88 14.30
N ARG A 29 -5.32 9.91 14.77
CA ARG A 29 -4.78 10.86 15.76
C ARG A 29 -4.41 10.17 17.08
N LEU A 30 -5.24 9.25 17.53
CA LEU A 30 -5.02 8.49 18.74
C LEU A 30 -3.74 7.66 18.66
N PHE A 31 -3.45 7.07 17.50
CA PHE A 31 -2.20 6.37 17.24
C PHE A 31 -0.99 7.27 17.53
N TYR A 32 -0.92 8.48 16.97
CA TYR A 32 0.20 9.41 17.19
C TYR A 32 0.29 9.90 18.64
N ARG A 33 -0.82 9.97 19.36
CA ARG A 33 -0.85 10.25 20.80
C ARG A 33 -0.29 9.09 21.61
N HIS A 34 -0.59 7.84 21.25
CA HIS A 34 0.00 6.68 21.88
C HIS A 34 1.50 6.58 21.60
N ILE A 35 1.94 6.88 20.40
CA ILE A 35 3.38 7.04 20.12
C ILE A 35 3.98 8.13 21.02
N GLY A 36 3.33 9.28 21.13
CA GLY A 36 3.78 10.38 22.00
C GLY A 36 3.97 9.97 23.46
N LYS A 37 3.03 9.20 24.01
CA LYS A 37 3.15 8.66 25.38
C LYS A 37 4.43 7.87 25.61
N HIS A 38 4.88 7.10 24.60
CA HIS A 38 6.14 6.37 24.68
C HIS A 38 7.36 7.28 24.87
N TYR A 39 7.27 8.55 24.45
CA TYR A 39 8.32 9.56 24.54
C TYR A 39 8.02 10.68 25.55
N ASN A 40 7.03 10.50 26.42
CA ASN A 40 6.55 11.53 27.34
C ASN A 40 6.15 12.84 26.62
N LYS A 41 5.55 12.71 25.43
CA LYS A 41 5.05 13.82 24.61
C LYS A 41 3.55 13.68 24.36
N PHE A 42 2.88 14.76 24.09
CA PHE A 42 1.46 14.75 23.75
C PHE A 42 1.18 13.98 22.45
N GLU A 43 2.02 14.18 21.44
CA GLU A 43 2.00 13.48 20.14
C GLU A 43 3.43 13.32 19.63
N GLN A 44 3.69 12.27 18.86
CA GLN A 44 4.95 12.05 18.17
C GLN A 44 4.69 11.47 16.78
N TRP A 45 5.28 12.08 15.76
CA TRP A 45 5.02 11.79 14.35
C TRP A 45 6.21 11.12 13.65
N THR A 46 7.34 11.05 14.30
CA THR A 46 8.54 10.32 13.88
C THR A 46 8.87 9.28 14.93
N PHE A 47 9.03 8.04 14.52
CA PHE A 47 9.15 6.91 15.45
C PHE A 47 9.79 5.70 14.78
N PRO A 48 10.48 4.83 15.51
CA PRO A 48 10.94 3.56 14.98
C PRO A 48 9.78 2.57 14.80
N PRO A 49 9.87 1.69 13.79
CA PRO A 49 8.84 0.69 13.50
C PRO A 49 8.43 -0.16 14.70
N SER A 50 9.37 -0.46 15.61
CA SER A 50 9.10 -1.24 16.82
C SER A 50 8.11 -0.57 17.77
N VAL A 51 8.16 0.76 17.89
CA VAL A 51 7.18 1.53 18.70
C VAL A 51 5.82 1.54 18.03
N ALA A 52 5.78 1.75 16.72
CA ALA A 52 4.54 1.68 15.95
C ALA A 52 3.87 0.30 16.08
N THR A 53 4.65 -0.77 15.99
CA THR A 53 4.15 -2.15 16.16
C THR A 53 3.53 -2.36 17.53
N LYS A 54 4.18 -1.85 18.60
CA LYS A 54 3.62 -1.94 19.97
C LYS A 54 2.26 -1.24 20.05
N VAL A 55 2.15 -0.03 19.52
CA VAL A 55 0.89 0.73 19.55
C VAL A 55 -0.22 0.04 18.72
N ILE A 56 0.11 -0.48 17.55
CA ILE A 56 -0.88 -1.23 16.74
C ILE A 56 -1.36 -2.48 17.50
N ASN A 57 -0.45 -3.23 18.11
CA ASN A 57 -0.82 -4.41 18.90
C ASN A 57 -1.69 -4.05 20.11
N GLN A 58 -1.44 -2.92 20.78
CA GLN A 58 -2.32 -2.42 21.85
C GLN A 58 -3.74 -2.13 21.35
N PHE A 59 -3.89 -1.61 20.14
CA PHE A 59 -5.23 -1.39 19.55
C PHE A 59 -5.94 -2.69 19.22
N VAL A 60 -5.20 -3.69 18.73
CA VAL A 60 -5.75 -5.04 18.46
C VAL A 60 -6.23 -5.69 19.77
N GLU A 61 -5.39 -5.66 20.80
CA GLU A 61 -5.70 -6.21 22.13
C GLU A 61 -6.90 -5.48 22.76
N ALA A 62 -6.89 -4.14 22.77
CA ALA A 62 -7.97 -3.36 23.34
C ALA A 62 -9.32 -3.53 22.61
N GLY A 63 -9.27 -3.85 21.33
CA GLY A 63 -10.45 -4.12 20.51
C GLY A 63 -10.89 -5.58 20.49
N ASP A 64 -10.16 -6.47 21.17
CA ASP A 64 -10.38 -7.93 21.11
C ASP A 64 -10.52 -8.45 19.68
N LEU A 65 -9.61 -7.98 18.78
CA LEU A 65 -9.69 -8.25 17.36
C LEU A 65 -9.04 -9.58 17.01
N ASN A 66 -9.78 -10.43 16.30
CA ASN A 66 -9.21 -11.66 15.75
C ASN A 66 -8.42 -11.37 14.47
N VAL A 67 -7.12 -11.63 14.47
CA VAL A 67 -6.20 -11.34 13.37
C VAL A 67 -5.67 -12.62 12.74
N LEU A 68 -5.90 -12.77 11.43
CA LEU A 68 -5.37 -13.87 10.63
C LEU A 68 -4.09 -13.45 9.91
N TYR A 69 -2.95 -13.86 10.43
CA TYR A 69 -1.65 -13.57 9.83
C TYR A 69 -1.30 -14.51 8.67
N ASN A 70 -0.40 -14.07 7.79
CA ASN A 70 0.10 -14.86 6.65
C ASN A 70 -1.03 -15.42 5.78
N ARG A 71 -2.04 -14.62 5.53
CA ARG A 71 -3.18 -14.96 4.67
C ARG A 71 -3.32 -13.96 3.53
N ARG A 72 -3.68 -14.42 2.36
CA ARG A 72 -4.03 -13.58 1.21
C ARG A 72 -5.36 -14.02 0.62
N ILE A 73 -6.08 -13.08 0.07
CA ILE A 73 -7.36 -13.33 -0.58
C ILE A 73 -7.11 -13.96 -1.95
N ILE A 74 -7.77 -15.10 -2.23
CA ILE A 74 -7.73 -15.76 -3.53
C ILE A 74 -9.03 -15.65 -4.31
N SER A 75 -10.16 -15.55 -3.62
CA SER A 75 -11.47 -15.40 -4.24
C SER A 75 -12.48 -14.72 -3.32
N SER A 76 -13.56 -14.22 -3.90
CA SER A 76 -14.75 -13.76 -3.19
C SER A 76 -16.02 -14.36 -3.79
N VAL A 77 -17.03 -14.51 -2.98
CA VAL A 77 -18.41 -14.87 -3.39
C VAL A 77 -19.25 -13.61 -3.35
N VAL A 78 -19.79 -13.20 -4.49
CA VAL A 78 -20.62 -12.00 -4.62
C VAL A 78 -22.02 -12.40 -5.08
N GLU A 79 -23.03 -12.02 -4.31
CA GLU A 79 -24.44 -12.23 -4.63
C GLU A 79 -25.19 -10.90 -4.55
N ASN A 80 -25.94 -10.56 -5.58
CA ASN A 80 -26.71 -9.32 -5.65
C ASN A 80 -25.89 -8.08 -5.29
N LYS A 81 -24.65 -7.97 -5.84
CA LYS A 81 -23.67 -6.89 -5.57
C LYS A 81 -23.20 -6.79 -4.11
N ASN A 82 -23.39 -7.84 -3.32
CA ASN A 82 -22.89 -7.91 -1.95
C ASN A 82 -21.89 -9.06 -1.82
N ILE A 83 -20.75 -8.80 -1.22
CA ILE A 83 -19.79 -9.85 -0.87
C ILE A 83 -20.37 -10.66 0.28
N LYS A 84 -20.46 -11.98 0.12
CA LYS A 84 -20.96 -12.93 1.12
C LYS A 84 -19.85 -13.64 1.86
N ALA A 85 -18.81 -14.00 1.12
CA ALA A 85 -17.66 -14.69 1.67
C ALA A 85 -16.40 -14.34 0.90
N ILE A 86 -15.25 -14.55 1.54
CA ILE A 86 -13.93 -14.51 0.92
C ILE A 86 -13.19 -15.80 1.25
N THR A 87 -12.37 -16.28 0.31
CA THR A 87 -11.46 -17.39 0.56
C THR A 87 -10.05 -16.88 0.71
N LEU A 88 -9.41 -17.32 1.77
CA LEU A 88 -8.03 -16.99 2.12
C LEU A 88 -7.17 -18.24 1.97
N GLU A 89 -5.99 -18.08 1.41
CA GLU A 89 -4.94 -19.10 1.44
C GLU A 89 -3.77 -18.67 2.32
N SER A 90 -2.93 -19.61 2.71
CA SER A 90 -1.68 -19.30 3.39
C SER A 90 -0.68 -18.65 2.42
N SER A 91 0.00 -17.61 2.88
CA SER A 91 1.14 -17.03 2.17
C SER A 91 2.48 -17.67 2.52
N LYS A 92 2.48 -18.73 3.35
CA LYS A 92 3.67 -19.51 3.66
C LYS A 92 3.82 -20.63 2.66
N GLU A 93 4.98 -20.76 2.06
CA GLU A 93 5.31 -21.84 1.12
C GLU A 93 5.12 -23.25 1.71
N SER A 94 5.33 -23.38 3.02
CA SER A 94 5.17 -24.66 3.72
C SER A 94 3.72 -25.10 3.96
N ASP A 95 2.74 -24.21 3.71
CA ASP A 95 1.31 -24.45 4.02
C ASP A 95 0.42 -23.96 2.88
N THR A 96 0.62 -24.48 1.69
CA THR A 96 -0.12 -24.09 0.47
C THR A 96 -1.54 -24.66 0.39
N LYS A 97 -1.92 -25.57 1.30
CA LYS A 97 -3.21 -26.25 1.27
C LYS A 97 -4.25 -25.74 2.27
N SER A 98 -3.85 -24.86 3.18
CA SER A 98 -4.73 -24.34 4.21
C SER A 98 -5.59 -23.20 3.66
N LEU A 99 -6.83 -23.52 3.30
CA LEU A 99 -7.85 -22.54 2.90
C LEU A 99 -8.74 -22.22 4.10
N ILE A 100 -9.10 -20.94 4.21
CA ILE A 100 -10.05 -20.44 5.20
C ILE A 100 -11.14 -19.67 4.46
N GLU A 101 -12.38 -20.01 4.66
CA GLU A 101 -13.50 -19.21 4.21
C GLU A 101 -13.98 -18.30 5.35
N VAL A 102 -14.16 -17.02 5.05
CA VAL A 102 -14.60 -16.00 5.99
C VAL A 102 -15.91 -15.41 5.51
N HIS A 103 -16.94 -15.49 6.35
CA HIS A 103 -18.23 -14.85 6.15
C HIS A 103 -18.35 -13.62 7.04
N ALA A 104 -18.87 -12.52 6.50
CA ALA A 104 -19.07 -11.29 7.26
C ALA A 104 -20.25 -10.49 6.70
N LYS A 105 -20.78 -9.59 7.52
CA LYS A 105 -21.82 -8.64 7.09
C LYS A 105 -21.23 -7.47 6.29
N GLN A 106 -19.98 -7.12 6.55
CA GLN A 106 -19.25 -6.03 5.92
C GLN A 106 -17.81 -6.47 5.64
N PHE A 107 -17.27 -6.03 4.52
CA PHE A 107 -15.89 -6.23 4.14
C PHE A 107 -15.27 -4.87 3.83
N ILE A 108 -14.05 -4.65 4.30
CA ILE A 108 -13.30 -3.42 4.07
C ILE A 108 -11.95 -3.81 3.48
N ASP A 109 -11.66 -3.33 2.27
CA ASP A 109 -10.36 -3.54 1.63
C ASP A 109 -9.41 -2.41 2.05
N CYS A 110 -8.40 -2.76 2.83
CA CYS A 110 -7.32 -1.88 3.23
C CYS A 110 -5.96 -2.37 2.68
N SER A 111 -5.98 -3.20 1.63
CA SER A 111 -4.75 -3.62 0.94
C SER A 111 -4.18 -2.49 0.09
N TYR A 112 -2.92 -2.60 -0.31
CA TYR A 112 -2.28 -1.61 -1.20
C TYR A 112 -2.81 -1.71 -2.63
N GLU A 113 -3.07 -2.92 -3.11
CA GLU A 113 -3.44 -3.21 -4.49
C GLU A 113 -4.94 -3.32 -4.72
N GLY A 114 -5.77 -3.31 -3.67
CA GLY A 114 -7.21 -3.50 -3.82
C GLY A 114 -7.61 -4.92 -4.21
N ASP A 115 -6.96 -5.92 -3.63
CA ASP A 115 -7.17 -7.34 -3.99
C ASP A 115 -8.63 -7.79 -3.82
N LEU A 116 -9.30 -7.37 -2.76
CA LEU A 116 -10.71 -7.69 -2.55
C LEU A 116 -11.60 -7.02 -3.59
N MET A 117 -11.33 -5.76 -3.89
CA MET A 117 -12.04 -5.00 -4.93
C MET A 117 -11.97 -5.72 -6.28
N ALA A 118 -10.76 -6.08 -6.72
CA ALA A 118 -10.55 -6.77 -7.99
C ALA A 118 -11.23 -8.13 -8.03
N LYS A 119 -11.11 -8.93 -6.97
CA LYS A 119 -11.72 -10.28 -6.88
C LYS A 119 -13.23 -10.24 -6.73
N SER A 120 -13.79 -9.10 -6.34
CA SER A 120 -15.25 -8.91 -6.25
C SER A 120 -15.89 -8.40 -7.54
N GLY A 121 -15.12 -8.31 -8.63
CA GLY A 121 -15.62 -7.91 -9.94
C GLY A 121 -15.94 -6.42 -10.07
N VAL A 122 -15.37 -5.59 -9.19
CA VAL A 122 -15.45 -4.13 -9.32
C VAL A 122 -14.54 -3.70 -10.46
N SER A 123 -15.01 -2.81 -11.32
CA SER A 123 -14.19 -2.23 -12.39
C SER A 123 -13.06 -1.40 -11.81
N TYR A 124 -11.86 -1.59 -12.32
CA TYR A 124 -10.68 -0.82 -11.92
C TYR A 124 -9.74 -0.62 -13.09
N THR A 125 -8.84 0.34 -12.96
CA THR A 125 -7.74 0.59 -13.88
C THR A 125 -6.41 0.45 -13.15
N THR A 126 -5.35 0.19 -13.90
CA THR A 126 -3.99 0.14 -13.38
C THR A 126 -3.10 1.13 -14.12
N GLY A 127 -2.11 1.68 -13.43
CA GLY A 127 -1.25 2.72 -13.98
C GLY A 127 -1.90 4.11 -13.92
N ARG A 128 -1.43 4.99 -14.78
CA ARG A 128 -1.94 6.36 -14.89
C ARG A 128 -2.62 6.51 -16.26
N GLU A 129 -3.87 6.90 -16.23
CA GLU A 129 -4.63 7.25 -17.43
C GLU A 129 -4.16 8.59 -18.00
N SER A 130 -4.48 8.83 -19.28
CA SER A 130 -4.13 10.08 -19.93
C SER A 130 -4.90 11.27 -19.36
N ASN A 131 -4.34 12.48 -19.49
CA ASN A 131 -5.03 13.71 -19.11
C ASN A 131 -6.38 13.86 -19.81
N ALA A 132 -6.52 13.34 -21.02
CA ALA A 132 -7.73 13.47 -21.81
C ALA A 132 -8.90 12.64 -21.27
N GLU A 133 -8.63 11.57 -20.51
CA GLU A 133 -9.68 10.66 -20.01
C GLU A 133 -10.69 11.38 -19.11
N TYR A 134 -10.21 12.23 -18.22
CA TYR A 134 -11.04 12.99 -17.27
C TYR A 134 -10.82 14.50 -17.33
N GLY A 135 -10.17 15.01 -18.39
CA GLY A 135 -9.88 16.44 -18.52
C GLY A 135 -8.89 16.98 -17.49
N GLU A 136 -7.96 16.14 -17.05
CA GLU A 136 -6.93 16.50 -16.04
C GLU A 136 -5.69 17.12 -16.69
N THR A 137 -4.77 17.63 -15.87
CA THR A 137 -3.53 18.28 -16.34
C THR A 137 -2.25 17.67 -15.77
N LEU A 138 -2.36 16.87 -14.72
CA LEU A 138 -1.22 16.28 -13.97
C LEU A 138 -1.22 14.74 -13.99
N ASN A 139 -2.02 14.12 -14.82
CA ASN A 139 -2.08 12.69 -15.03
C ASN A 139 -1.28 12.26 -16.28
N GLY A 140 -1.36 10.99 -16.65
CA GLY A 140 -0.62 10.44 -17.78
C GLY A 140 0.90 10.52 -17.60
N VAL A 141 1.62 10.64 -18.69
CA VAL A 141 3.07 10.79 -18.70
C VAL A 141 3.45 12.19 -18.20
N GLN A 142 4.15 12.23 -17.05
CA GLN A 142 4.69 13.45 -16.48
C GLN A 142 6.21 13.40 -16.44
N ILE A 143 6.84 14.33 -17.18
CA ILE A 143 8.29 14.52 -17.13
C ILE A 143 8.55 15.66 -16.14
N SER A 144 9.16 15.35 -15.03
CA SER A 144 9.55 16.35 -14.02
C SER A 144 10.96 16.04 -13.50
N TYR A 145 11.61 17.05 -12.95
CA TYR A 145 12.93 16.89 -12.35
C TYR A 145 12.90 16.23 -10.95
N TRP A 146 11.71 15.93 -10.45
CA TRP A 146 11.52 15.28 -9.15
C TRP A 146 11.49 13.76 -9.33
N HIS A 147 12.19 13.04 -8.44
CA HIS A 147 12.28 11.58 -8.44
C HIS A 147 12.93 10.98 -9.70
N GLN A 148 13.84 11.73 -10.31
CA GLN A 148 14.70 11.24 -11.39
C GLN A 148 16.01 10.70 -10.83
N PHE A 149 16.67 9.85 -11.58
CA PHE A 149 18.04 9.48 -11.24
C PHE A 149 18.94 10.73 -11.27
N PRO A 150 19.92 10.83 -10.36
CA PRO A 150 20.93 11.88 -10.45
C PRO A 150 21.65 11.87 -11.80
N ASP A 151 22.14 13.02 -12.24
CA ASP A 151 22.95 13.13 -13.43
C ASP A 151 24.16 12.19 -13.36
N GLY A 152 24.53 11.59 -14.49
CA GLY A 152 25.68 10.69 -14.59
C GLY A 152 25.41 9.22 -14.24
N ILE A 153 24.16 8.85 -13.95
CA ILE A 153 23.79 7.44 -13.84
C ILE A 153 23.51 6.88 -15.23
N ASP A 154 24.25 5.85 -15.61
CA ASP A 154 24.07 5.16 -16.86
C ASP A 154 22.81 4.28 -16.82
N PRO A 155 21.84 4.46 -17.73
CA PRO A 155 20.60 3.71 -17.73
C PRO A 155 20.72 2.34 -18.42
N TYR A 156 21.86 2.02 -19.04
CA TYR A 156 22.03 0.81 -19.84
C TYR A 156 22.50 -0.39 -19.02
N LYS A 157 22.22 -1.61 -19.52
CA LYS A 157 22.65 -2.84 -18.87
C LYS A 157 24.17 -3.00 -18.83
N ILE A 158 24.85 -2.48 -19.85
CA ILE A 158 26.32 -2.38 -19.92
C ILE A 158 26.64 -0.91 -20.02
N GLU A 159 27.41 -0.41 -19.07
CA GLU A 159 27.80 0.99 -18.97
C GLU A 159 28.41 1.49 -20.29
N GLY A 160 27.90 2.61 -20.80
CA GLY A 160 28.34 3.24 -22.06
C GLY A 160 27.82 2.55 -23.33
N ASP A 161 27.13 1.42 -23.25
CA ASP A 161 26.63 0.69 -24.41
C ASP A 161 25.10 0.80 -24.54
N SER A 162 24.63 1.76 -25.35
CA SER A 162 23.20 1.95 -25.62
C SER A 162 22.55 0.75 -26.34
N THR A 163 23.33 -0.12 -26.98
CA THR A 163 22.82 -1.28 -27.68
C THR A 163 22.49 -2.44 -26.74
N SER A 164 23.02 -2.40 -25.51
CA SER A 164 22.77 -3.41 -24.47
C SER A 164 21.31 -3.36 -23.93
N GLY A 165 20.59 -2.30 -24.24
CA GLY A 165 19.24 -2.05 -23.76
C GLY A 165 19.21 -1.46 -22.34
N LEU A 166 18.04 -0.94 -21.94
CA LEU A 166 17.86 -0.31 -20.62
C LEU A 166 17.87 -1.32 -19.49
N CYS A 167 18.34 -0.90 -18.31
CA CYS A 167 18.22 -1.65 -17.08
C CYS A 167 16.75 -1.95 -16.77
N TRP A 168 16.50 -3.04 -16.03
CA TRP A 168 15.15 -3.43 -15.64
C TRP A 168 14.45 -2.31 -14.86
N GLY A 169 13.18 -2.04 -15.24
CA GLY A 169 12.38 -0.99 -14.62
C GLY A 169 12.60 0.42 -15.19
N ILE A 170 13.61 0.62 -16.07
CA ILE A 170 13.79 1.88 -16.76
C ILE A 170 13.00 1.87 -18.06
N ASN A 171 12.08 2.82 -18.19
CA ASN A 171 11.28 3.03 -19.39
C ASN A 171 11.74 4.31 -20.11
N ASN A 172 11.87 4.23 -21.42
CA ASN A 172 12.10 5.42 -22.22
C ASN A 172 10.77 6.16 -22.45
N ASN A 173 10.42 7.07 -21.55
CA ASN A 173 9.22 7.88 -21.64
C ASN A 173 9.38 9.12 -22.54
N THR A 174 10.56 9.35 -23.09
CA THR A 174 10.81 10.51 -23.97
C THR A 174 10.07 10.44 -25.31
N LEU A 175 9.57 9.25 -25.66
CA LEU A 175 8.78 9.01 -26.87
C LEU A 175 7.27 9.21 -26.67
N LYS A 176 6.84 9.53 -25.45
CA LYS A 176 5.42 9.77 -25.14
C LYS A 176 5.18 11.26 -24.92
N ASP A 177 4.06 11.74 -25.44
CA ASP A 177 3.63 13.09 -25.15
C ASP A 177 3.30 13.27 -23.67
N LYS A 178 3.58 14.47 -23.14
CA LYS A 178 3.23 14.78 -21.76
C LYS A 178 1.71 14.69 -21.58
N GLY A 179 1.29 13.91 -20.58
CA GLY A 179 -0.12 13.70 -20.26
C GLY A 179 -0.82 12.62 -21.10
N SER A 180 -0.07 11.88 -21.95
CA SER A 180 -0.62 10.75 -22.74
C SER A 180 -0.81 9.49 -21.89
#